data_e2d6d5946307b392e94ca85a710d4be5
#
_entry.id   e2d6d5946307b392e94ca85a710d4be5
#
_cell.length_a   1.000
_cell.length_b   1.000
_cell.length_c   1.000
_cell.angle_alpha   90.00
_cell.angle_beta   90.00
_cell.angle_gamma   90.00
#
_symmetry.space_group_name_H-M   'P 1'
#
loop_
_entity.id
_entity.type
_entity.pdbx_description
1 polymer ?
#
loop_
_entity_poly.entity_id
_entity_poly.type
_entity_poly.pdbx_seq_one_letter_code
_entity_poly.pdbx_strand_id
1 'polypeptide(L)'
;ALTRLDDQGPGCDALDTTRCLLPFPSDTYTVSDDSGTSSVSSEKGTGRTVAFVEKNMPANADDVHIDPTEWNRNDGFSPNTPILTYFPNVDLERSATPTEGELSVSMSADSPSVLFDLTDGKQIPHWVEVDQRAEDPAERLTIMRPAVSLPEGHHFAVAYRDLLDERGRASPPSAAFRAIRDGLDLDEVDVSAG
;
A
#
# COMPACT_ATOMS: atom_id res chain seq x y z
N ALA A 1 -27.18 -5.76 -1.51
CA ALA A 1 -26.33 -6.61 -2.37
C ALA A 1 -24.94 -6.62 -1.77
N LEU A 2 -24.31 -7.78 -1.73
CA LEU A 2 -22.90 -7.88 -1.31
C LEU A 2 -22.04 -7.18 -2.36
N THR A 3 -21.09 -6.36 -1.93
CA THR A 3 -20.04 -5.85 -2.81
C THR A 3 -18.94 -6.90 -2.86
N ARG A 4 -18.70 -7.46 -4.04
CA ARG A 4 -17.67 -8.47 -4.27
C ARG A 4 -16.36 -7.81 -4.67
N LEU A 5 -15.25 -8.54 -4.57
CA LEU A 5 -13.96 -8.06 -5.05
C LEU A 5 -14.01 -7.68 -6.53
N ASP A 6 -14.71 -8.45 -7.35
CA ASP A 6 -14.90 -8.19 -8.78
C ASP A 6 -15.76 -6.96 -9.08
N ASP A 7 -16.59 -6.51 -8.13
CA ASP A 7 -17.42 -5.32 -8.26
C ASP A 7 -16.64 -4.02 -8.04
N GLN A 8 -15.40 -4.13 -7.56
CA GLN A 8 -14.50 -2.99 -7.47
C GLN A 8 -14.17 -2.51 -8.88
N GLY A 9 -14.27 -1.23 -9.10
CA GLY A 9 -13.93 -0.66 -10.41
C GLY A 9 -12.46 -0.99 -10.76
N PRO A 10 -12.12 -1.09 -12.05
CA PRO A 10 -10.76 -1.38 -12.47
C PRO A 10 -9.79 -0.34 -11.87
N GLY A 11 -8.66 -0.82 -11.36
CA GLY A 11 -7.59 0.01 -10.83
C GLY A 11 -7.75 0.46 -9.38
N CYS A 12 -8.68 -0.12 -8.60
CA CYS A 12 -8.73 0.05 -7.15
C CYS A 12 -8.32 -1.26 -6.47
N ASP A 13 -7.58 -1.16 -5.36
CA ASP A 13 -7.20 -2.33 -4.56
C ASP A 13 -8.38 -2.74 -3.67
N ALA A 14 -8.69 -4.03 -3.66
CA ALA A 14 -9.73 -4.59 -2.81
C ALA A 14 -9.41 -4.53 -1.32
N LEU A 15 -8.16 -4.33 -0.94
CA LEU A 15 -7.74 -4.20 0.46
C LEU A 15 -8.19 -2.87 1.09
N ASP A 16 -8.32 -1.81 0.27
CA ASP A 16 -8.93 -0.55 0.68
C ASP A 16 -9.98 -0.11 -0.35
N THR A 17 -11.23 -0.43 -0.05
CA THR A 17 -12.36 -0.11 -0.92
C THR A 17 -12.83 1.33 -0.80
N THR A 18 -12.30 2.08 0.17
CA THR A 18 -12.70 3.46 0.44
C THR A 18 -11.84 4.48 -0.29
N ARG A 19 -10.63 4.08 -0.68
CA ARG A 19 -9.65 4.97 -1.32
C ARG A 19 -8.92 4.26 -2.45
N CYS A 20 -9.31 4.52 -3.69
CA CYS A 20 -8.50 4.08 -4.83
C CYS A 20 -7.08 4.64 -4.74
N LEU A 21 -6.09 3.92 -5.25
CA LEU A 21 -4.65 4.13 -5.13
C LEU A 21 -4.05 3.81 -3.75
N LEU A 22 -4.78 3.26 -2.81
CA LEU A 22 -4.25 2.73 -1.56
C LEU A 22 -4.52 1.22 -1.44
N PRO A 23 -3.58 0.46 -0.85
CA PRO A 23 -2.24 0.86 -0.46
C PRO A 23 -1.36 1.21 -1.67
N PHE A 24 -0.39 2.13 -1.49
CA PHE A 24 0.51 2.55 -2.56
C PHE A 24 1.98 2.51 -2.09
N PRO A 25 2.95 2.03 -2.90
CA PRO A 25 2.73 1.28 -4.15
C PRO A 25 2.13 -0.11 -3.91
N SER A 26 1.50 -0.68 -4.93
CA SER A 26 0.92 -2.03 -4.87
C SER A 26 0.98 -2.69 -6.24
N ASP A 27 1.12 -4.02 -6.25
CA ASP A 27 1.07 -4.83 -7.48
C ASP A 27 -0.29 -4.73 -8.18
N THR A 28 -1.36 -4.34 -7.48
CA THR A 28 -2.68 -4.05 -8.07
C THR A 28 -2.62 -2.98 -9.15
N TYR A 29 -1.64 -2.06 -9.07
CA TYR A 29 -1.45 -0.98 -10.07
C TYR A 29 -0.44 -1.37 -11.14
N THR A 30 -0.20 -2.65 -11.34
CA THR A 30 0.69 -3.16 -12.37
C THR A 30 0.03 -4.31 -13.14
N VAL A 31 0.50 -4.56 -14.35
CA VAL A 31 0.11 -5.71 -15.17
C VAL A 31 1.37 -6.47 -15.60
N SER A 32 1.22 -7.76 -15.94
CA SER A 32 2.33 -8.52 -16.51
C SER A 32 2.76 -7.91 -17.83
N ASP A 33 4.06 -7.73 -18.04
CA ASP A 33 4.62 -7.27 -19.30
C ASP A 33 4.92 -8.45 -20.22
N ASP A 34 3.86 -9.09 -20.73
CA ASP A 34 3.99 -10.19 -21.69
C ASP A 34 4.44 -9.72 -23.09
N SER A 35 4.46 -8.41 -23.33
CA SER A 35 4.71 -7.81 -24.65
C SER A 35 6.07 -7.13 -24.79
N GLY A 36 6.85 -7.02 -23.72
CA GLY A 36 8.09 -6.25 -23.71
C GLY A 36 7.86 -4.75 -23.99
N THR A 37 6.68 -4.25 -23.68
CA THR A 37 6.24 -2.87 -23.98
C THR A 37 6.81 -1.86 -22.98
N SER A 38 7.37 -2.33 -21.86
CA SER A 38 8.07 -1.44 -20.93
C SER A 38 9.21 -0.75 -21.67
N SER A 39 9.24 0.56 -21.62
CA SER A 39 10.28 1.39 -22.27
C SER A 39 11.66 1.23 -21.59
N VAL A 40 11.70 0.50 -20.48
CA VAL A 40 12.93 0.21 -19.75
C VAL A 40 13.53 -1.06 -20.35
N SER A 41 14.41 -0.89 -21.32
CA SER A 41 15.24 -1.94 -21.91
C SER A 41 16.31 -2.39 -20.90
N SER A 42 15.91 -2.88 -19.73
CA SER A 42 16.87 -3.51 -18.84
C SER A 42 16.78 -5.03 -18.99
N GLU A 43 17.91 -5.68 -19.17
CA GLU A 43 18.04 -7.15 -19.09
C GLU A 43 17.57 -7.69 -17.72
N LYS A 44 17.08 -6.81 -16.84
CA LYS A 44 16.61 -7.06 -15.48
C LYS A 44 15.27 -6.36 -15.19
N GLY A 45 14.39 -6.22 -16.17
CA GLY A 45 13.04 -5.70 -15.93
C GLY A 45 12.29 -6.52 -14.88
N THR A 46 11.35 -5.89 -14.18
CA THR A 46 10.53 -6.54 -13.16
C THR A 46 9.56 -7.58 -13.75
N GLY A 47 9.38 -7.61 -15.07
CA GLY A 47 8.35 -8.41 -15.76
C GLY A 47 6.94 -7.82 -15.59
N ARG A 48 6.84 -6.59 -15.12
CA ARG A 48 5.58 -5.88 -14.90
C ARG A 48 5.64 -4.49 -15.51
N THR A 49 4.49 -3.91 -15.75
CA THR A 49 4.34 -2.51 -16.21
C THR A 49 3.29 -1.83 -15.34
N VAL A 50 3.54 -0.60 -14.93
CA VAL A 50 2.56 0.22 -14.20
C VAL A 50 1.31 0.42 -15.06
N ALA A 51 0.14 0.33 -14.45
CA ALA A 51 -1.16 0.37 -15.13
C ALA A 51 -2.20 1.16 -14.34
N PHE A 52 -1.90 2.43 -14.06
CA PHE A 52 -2.87 3.33 -13.45
C PHE A 52 -4.03 3.60 -14.40
N VAL A 53 -5.23 3.69 -13.84
CA VAL A 53 -6.45 4.07 -14.56
C VAL A 53 -6.72 5.54 -14.30
N GLU A 54 -6.83 6.35 -15.36
CA GLU A 54 -6.95 7.82 -15.29
C GLU A 54 -8.03 8.28 -14.31
N LYS A 55 -9.23 7.69 -14.36
CA LYS A 55 -10.35 8.05 -13.47
C LYS A 55 -10.07 7.85 -11.97
N ASN A 56 -9.04 7.08 -11.61
CA ASN A 56 -8.66 6.83 -10.22
C ASN A 56 -7.50 7.73 -9.79
N MET A 57 -6.89 8.46 -10.73
CA MET A 57 -5.85 9.42 -10.42
C MET A 57 -6.44 10.67 -9.76
N PRO A 58 -5.65 11.40 -8.96
CA PRO A 58 -6.10 12.67 -8.41
C PRO A 58 -6.63 13.62 -9.48
N ALA A 59 -7.69 14.36 -9.16
CA ALA A 59 -8.27 15.36 -10.03
C ALA A 59 -8.02 16.78 -9.49
N ASN A 60 -8.03 17.77 -10.39
CA ASN A 60 -8.01 19.18 -10.03
C ASN A 60 -9.42 19.68 -9.65
N ALA A 61 -9.54 20.98 -9.35
CA ALA A 61 -10.82 21.60 -8.96
C ALA A 61 -11.90 21.57 -10.06
N ASP A 62 -11.51 21.33 -11.31
CA ASP A 62 -12.40 21.21 -12.47
C ASP A 62 -12.73 19.75 -12.80
N ASP A 63 -12.42 18.82 -11.90
CA ASP A 63 -12.62 17.36 -12.05
C ASP A 63 -11.85 16.77 -13.23
N VAL A 64 -10.71 17.36 -13.58
CA VAL A 64 -9.81 16.85 -14.60
C VAL A 64 -8.75 16.00 -13.90
N HIS A 65 -8.74 14.70 -14.19
CA HIS A 65 -7.79 13.75 -13.65
C HIS A 65 -6.40 13.89 -14.28
N ILE A 66 -5.40 13.47 -13.54
CA ILE A 66 -4.02 13.39 -14.04
C ILE A 66 -3.95 12.26 -15.07
N ASP A 67 -3.44 12.57 -16.26
CA ASP A 67 -3.13 11.57 -17.29
C ASP A 67 -1.96 10.67 -16.83
N PRO A 68 -2.17 9.37 -16.64
CA PRO A 68 -1.14 8.45 -16.14
C PRO A 68 -0.20 7.93 -17.24
N THR A 69 -0.33 8.35 -18.49
CA THR A 69 0.37 7.76 -19.65
C THR A 69 1.88 7.63 -19.43
N GLU A 70 2.53 8.67 -18.89
CA GLU A 70 3.98 8.62 -18.69
C GLU A 70 4.37 7.71 -17.51
N TRP A 71 3.56 7.64 -16.44
CA TRP A 71 3.82 6.69 -15.34
C TRP A 71 3.62 5.25 -15.78
N ASN A 72 2.64 5.00 -16.64
CA ASN A 72 2.33 3.67 -17.17
C ASN A 72 3.40 3.11 -18.13
N ARG A 73 4.49 3.86 -18.35
CA ARG A 73 5.67 3.38 -19.10
C ARG A 73 6.74 2.76 -18.21
N ASN A 74 6.59 2.87 -16.88
CA ASN A 74 7.56 2.33 -15.94
C ASN A 74 7.31 0.86 -15.67
N ASP A 75 8.37 0.12 -15.37
CA ASP A 75 8.35 -1.30 -15.01
C ASP A 75 8.17 -1.57 -13.51
N GLY A 76 7.77 -0.55 -12.76
CA GLY A 76 7.56 -0.60 -11.33
C GLY A 76 7.60 0.77 -10.68
N PHE A 77 7.89 0.79 -9.40
CA PHE A 77 7.89 2.00 -8.57
C PHE A 77 9.30 2.37 -8.12
N SER A 78 9.53 3.66 -7.85
CA SER A 78 10.83 4.12 -7.40
C SER A 78 11.25 3.46 -6.09
N PRO A 79 12.53 3.03 -5.95
CA PRO A 79 13.07 2.45 -4.72
C PRO A 79 12.97 3.33 -3.48
N ASN A 80 12.76 4.62 -3.65
CA ASN A 80 12.62 5.59 -2.55
C ASN A 80 11.19 6.09 -2.37
N THR A 81 10.21 5.46 -3.02
CA THR A 81 8.81 5.83 -2.87
C THR A 81 8.34 5.54 -1.44
N PRO A 82 7.75 6.52 -0.74
CA PRO A 82 7.08 6.24 0.53
C PRO A 82 5.90 5.29 0.31
N ILE A 83 5.67 4.42 1.28
CA ILE A 83 4.58 3.44 1.23
C ILE A 83 3.40 4.02 1.99
N LEU A 84 2.30 4.21 1.28
CA LEU A 84 1.11 4.87 1.78
C LEU A 84 0.03 3.83 2.09
N THR A 85 -0.53 3.91 3.27
CA THR A 85 -1.67 3.10 3.71
C THR A 85 -2.66 3.98 4.46
N TYR A 86 -3.83 3.45 4.74
CA TYR A 86 -4.84 4.17 5.48
C TYR A 86 -5.38 3.31 6.63
N PHE A 87 -5.27 3.84 7.84
CA PHE A 87 -5.86 3.27 9.04
C PHE A 87 -6.56 4.40 9.80
N PRO A 88 -7.89 4.45 9.80
CA PRO A 88 -8.63 5.57 10.39
C PRO A 88 -8.31 5.74 11.87
N ASN A 89 -7.98 6.97 12.27
CA ASN A 89 -7.67 7.35 13.67
C ASN A 89 -6.52 6.55 14.31
N VAL A 90 -5.58 6.03 13.53
CA VAL A 90 -4.43 5.28 14.09
C VAL A 90 -3.59 6.19 15.00
N ASP A 91 -3.23 5.66 16.15
CA ASP A 91 -2.27 6.25 17.09
C ASP A 91 -0.95 5.47 17.01
N LEU A 92 0.03 6.03 16.30
CA LEU A 92 1.30 5.36 16.04
C LEU A 92 2.15 5.22 17.31
N GLU A 93 2.09 6.20 18.23
CA GLU A 93 2.81 6.16 19.51
C GLU A 93 2.25 5.02 20.38
N ARG A 94 0.93 4.96 20.53
CA ARG A 94 0.25 3.91 21.27
C ARG A 94 0.44 2.54 20.65
N SER A 95 0.56 2.48 19.34
CA SER A 95 0.85 1.26 18.57
C SER A 95 2.33 0.85 18.64
N ALA A 96 3.18 1.67 19.28
CA ALA A 96 4.63 1.45 19.39
C ALA A 96 5.32 1.23 18.03
N THR A 97 4.88 1.94 16.99
CA THR A 97 5.50 1.85 15.66
C THR A 97 6.91 2.44 15.67
N PRO A 98 7.82 1.95 14.81
CA PRO A 98 9.18 2.48 14.72
C PRO A 98 9.15 3.95 14.29
N THR A 99 9.97 4.77 14.93
CA THR A 99 10.17 6.18 14.62
C THR A 99 11.50 6.39 13.89
N GLU A 100 11.70 7.55 13.29
CA GLU A 100 12.98 7.92 12.66
C GLU A 100 14.16 7.83 13.66
N GLY A 101 13.89 8.17 14.94
CA GLY A 101 14.90 8.09 16.01
C GLY A 101 15.18 6.68 16.54
N GLU A 102 14.29 5.71 16.27
CA GLU A 102 14.36 4.36 16.84
C GLU A 102 14.13 3.27 15.75
N LEU A 103 14.94 3.30 14.71
CA LEU A 103 14.84 2.36 13.59
C LEU A 103 15.00 0.88 14.01
N SER A 104 15.68 0.61 15.13
CA SER A 104 15.86 -0.75 15.65
C SER A 104 14.54 -1.45 15.98
N VAL A 105 13.51 -0.69 16.32
CA VAL A 105 12.15 -1.22 16.56
C VAL A 105 11.63 -1.91 15.31
N SER A 106 11.87 -1.34 14.11
CA SER A 106 11.42 -1.93 12.84
C SER A 106 12.04 -3.30 12.55
N MET A 107 13.19 -3.60 13.16
CA MET A 107 13.92 -4.87 12.98
C MET A 107 13.58 -5.92 14.04
N SER A 108 12.75 -5.57 15.02
CA SER A 108 12.29 -6.50 16.06
C SER A 108 11.29 -7.50 15.51
N ALA A 109 11.32 -8.73 16.04
CA ALA A 109 10.32 -9.74 15.75
C ALA A 109 8.88 -9.31 16.17
N ASP A 110 8.79 -8.43 17.16
CA ASP A 110 7.53 -7.91 17.70
C ASP A 110 7.13 -6.55 17.10
N SER A 111 7.85 -6.05 16.09
CA SER A 111 7.51 -4.78 15.42
C SER A 111 6.07 -4.77 14.93
N PRO A 112 5.29 -3.71 15.20
CA PRO A 112 3.94 -3.57 14.69
C PRO A 112 3.87 -3.27 13.19
N SER A 113 5.00 -2.99 12.57
CA SER A 113 5.12 -2.81 11.12
C SER A 113 6.33 -3.57 10.59
N VAL A 114 6.20 -4.11 9.39
CA VAL A 114 7.25 -4.90 8.73
C VAL A 114 7.36 -4.45 7.29
N LEU A 115 8.58 -4.18 6.84
CA LEU A 115 8.94 -4.07 5.43
C LEU A 115 9.93 -5.20 5.13
N PHE A 116 9.56 -6.06 4.20
CA PHE A 116 10.30 -7.28 3.92
C PHE A 116 10.64 -7.40 2.44
N ASP A 117 11.90 -7.63 2.14
CA ASP A 117 12.38 -7.96 0.80
C ASP A 117 12.13 -9.47 0.56
N LEU A 118 11.15 -9.76 -0.29
CA LEU A 118 10.78 -11.14 -0.65
C LEU A 118 11.83 -11.81 -1.55
N THR A 119 12.60 -11.03 -2.28
CA THR A 119 13.62 -11.53 -3.20
C THR A 119 14.86 -12.03 -2.43
N ASP A 120 15.33 -11.25 -1.47
CA ASP A 120 16.50 -11.58 -0.65
C ASP A 120 16.17 -12.27 0.68
N GLY A 121 14.89 -12.28 1.07
CA GLY A 121 14.46 -12.84 2.34
C GLY A 121 14.92 -12.02 3.55
N LYS A 122 14.91 -10.67 3.44
CA LYS A 122 15.43 -9.77 4.46
C LYS A 122 14.42 -8.74 4.92
N GLN A 123 14.41 -8.47 6.22
CA GLN A 123 13.68 -7.32 6.77
C GLN A 123 14.44 -6.03 6.48
N ILE A 124 13.70 -4.98 6.13
CA ILE A 124 14.27 -3.66 5.79
C ILE A 124 13.97 -2.69 6.94
N PRO A 125 14.97 -1.94 7.44
CA PRO A 125 14.73 -0.92 8.44
C PRO A 125 13.88 0.22 7.87
N HIS A 126 12.93 0.68 8.65
CA HIS A 126 11.97 1.72 8.25
C HIS A 126 11.42 2.45 9.48
N TRP A 127 10.73 3.56 9.24
CA TRP A 127 9.89 4.20 10.25
C TRP A 127 8.50 4.47 9.71
N VAL A 128 7.59 4.79 10.60
CA VAL A 128 6.19 5.05 10.26
C VAL A 128 5.79 6.40 10.83
N GLU A 129 5.09 7.18 10.02
CA GLU A 129 4.54 8.48 10.38
C GLU A 129 3.13 8.64 9.83
N VAL A 130 2.38 9.64 10.29
CA VAL A 130 1.10 10.04 9.71
C VAL A 130 1.24 11.35 8.94
N ASP A 131 0.45 11.50 7.87
CA ASP A 131 0.37 12.76 7.14
C ASP A 131 -0.19 13.86 8.04
N GLN A 132 0.64 14.87 8.33
CA GLN A 132 0.29 16.01 9.17
C GLN A 132 -0.49 17.10 8.41
N ARG A 133 -0.70 16.96 7.10
CA ARG A 133 -1.40 17.96 6.27
C ARG A 133 -2.91 17.85 6.38
N ALA A 134 -3.43 16.64 6.63
CA ALA A 134 -4.86 16.47 6.86
C ALA A 134 -5.26 17.11 8.19
N GLU A 135 -6.23 18.04 8.15
CA GLU A 135 -6.76 18.70 9.34
C GLU A 135 -7.51 17.70 10.25
N ASP A 136 -8.32 16.83 9.63
CA ASP A 136 -9.01 15.77 10.35
C ASP A 136 -8.08 14.56 10.57
N PRO A 137 -7.80 14.17 11.82
CA PRO A 137 -7.01 12.98 12.11
C PRO A 137 -7.56 11.69 11.45
N ALA A 138 -8.88 11.61 11.27
CA ALA A 138 -9.52 10.48 10.61
C ALA A 138 -9.18 10.38 9.12
N GLU A 139 -8.66 11.43 8.50
CA GLU A 139 -8.31 11.47 7.08
C GLU A 139 -6.79 11.30 6.83
N ARG A 140 -6.01 11.17 7.89
CA ARG A 140 -4.55 11.08 7.79
C ARG A 140 -4.10 9.75 7.21
N LEU A 141 -3.22 9.82 6.22
CA LEU A 141 -2.54 8.65 5.71
C LEU A 141 -1.45 8.18 6.68
N THR A 142 -1.24 6.88 6.73
CA THR A 142 -0.07 6.26 7.35
C THR A 142 1.01 6.10 6.30
N ILE A 143 2.20 6.60 6.60
CA ILE A 143 3.34 6.65 5.69
C ILE A 143 4.46 5.81 6.28
N MET A 144 4.83 4.72 5.62
CA MET A 144 6.05 3.98 5.94
C MET A 144 7.18 4.45 5.03
N ARG A 145 8.31 4.77 5.63
CA ARG A 145 9.51 5.19 4.89
C ARG A 145 10.65 4.20 5.08
N PRO A 146 11.13 3.58 4.00
CA PRO A 146 12.36 2.82 4.04
C PRO A 146 13.52 3.70 4.54
N ALA A 147 14.31 3.21 5.48
CA ALA A 147 15.49 3.92 6.00
C ALA A 147 16.73 3.77 5.09
N VAL A 148 16.59 2.98 4.03
CA VAL A 148 17.61 2.76 2.99
C VAL A 148 16.94 2.76 1.63
N SER A 149 17.69 3.08 0.57
CA SER A 149 17.20 2.88 -0.79
C SER A 149 16.96 1.39 -1.02
N LEU A 150 15.76 1.04 -1.50
CA LEU A 150 15.43 -0.34 -1.79
C LEU A 150 16.21 -0.81 -3.03
N PRO A 151 16.62 -2.09 -3.11
CA PRO A 151 17.20 -2.65 -4.33
C PRO A 151 16.25 -2.60 -5.52
N GLU A 152 16.78 -2.28 -6.69
CA GLU A 152 16.01 -2.31 -7.95
C GLU A 152 15.68 -3.75 -8.35
N GLY A 153 14.53 -3.96 -8.97
CA GLY A 153 14.10 -5.27 -9.48
C GLY A 153 13.74 -6.28 -8.40
N HIS A 154 13.55 -5.83 -7.15
CA HIS A 154 13.12 -6.68 -6.04
C HIS A 154 11.61 -6.53 -5.77
N HIS A 155 11.05 -7.57 -5.15
CA HIS A 155 9.68 -7.57 -4.64
C HIS A 155 9.69 -7.39 -3.13
N PHE A 156 8.77 -6.54 -2.65
CA PHE A 156 8.66 -6.22 -1.23
C PHE A 156 7.25 -6.53 -0.72
N ALA A 157 7.18 -6.88 0.56
CA ALA A 157 5.90 -6.99 1.27
C ALA A 157 5.90 -6.03 2.45
N VAL A 158 4.74 -5.44 2.70
CA VAL A 158 4.47 -4.60 3.87
C VAL A 158 3.37 -5.24 4.69
N ALA A 159 3.56 -5.25 6.00
CA ALA A 159 2.54 -5.70 6.93
C ALA A 159 2.46 -4.78 8.14
N TYR A 160 1.24 -4.64 8.65
CA TYR A 160 0.95 -3.99 9.92
C TYR A 160 0.18 -4.94 10.81
N ARG A 161 0.44 -4.87 12.12
CA ARG A 161 -0.26 -5.66 13.12
C ARG A 161 -0.42 -4.87 14.42
N ASP A 162 -1.41 -5.24 15.20
CA ASP A 162 -1.61 -4.70 16.54
C ASP A 162 -1.72 -3.17 16.59
N LEU A 163 -2.15 -2.54 15.49
CA LEU A 163 -2.38 -1.10 15.45
C LEU A 163 -3.55 -0.74 16.37
N LEU A 164 -3.38 0.37 17.07
CA LEU A 164 -4.36 0.92 18.00
C LEU A 164 -4.85 2.29 17.53
N ASP A 165 -6.12 2.58 17.82
CA ASP A 165 -6.66 3.94 17.65
C ASP A 165 -6.34 4.83 18.87
N GLU A 166 -6.70 6.11 18.79
CA GLU A 166 -6.53 7.10 19.88
C GLU A 166 -7.21 6.69 21.19
N ARG A 167 -8.17 5.76 21.15
CA ARG A 167 -8.87 5.22 22.33
C ARG A 167 -8.26 3.92 22.82
N GLY A 168 -7.17 3.46 22.20
CA GLY A 168 -6.52 2.19 22.53
C GLY A 168 -7.27 0.95 22.07
N ARG A 169 -8.18 1.08 21.12
CA ARG A 169 -8.89 -0.06 20.53
C ARG A 169 -8.08 -0.56 19.32
N ALA A 170 -8.09 -1.87 19.12
CA ALA A 170 -7.46 -2.47 17.95
C ALA A 170 -8.11 -1.95 16.67
N SER A 171 -7.27 -1.54 15.69
CA SER A 171 -7.70 -1.23 14.34
C SER A 171 -7.99 -2.55 13.61
N PRO A 172 -9.24 -2.84 13.24
CA PRO A 172 -9.54 -4.11 12.60
C PRO A 172 -9.01 -4.12 11.15
N PRO A 173 -8.57 -5.28 10.65
CA PRO A 173 -8.26 -5.41 9.23
C PRO A 173 -9.54 -5.29 8.39
N SER A 174 -9.40 -4.87 7.12
CA SER A 174 -10.53 -4.82 6.19
C SER A 174 -11.20 -6.19 6.00
N ALA A 175 -12.44 -6.19 5.56
CA ALA A 175 -13.19 -7.43 5.31
C ALA A 175 -12.49 -8.29 4.24
N ALA A 176 -11.99 -7.66 3.18
CA ALA A 176 -11.25 -8.32 2.11
C ALA A 176 -9.96 -8.98 2.64
N PHE A 177 -9.16 -8.24 3.41
CA PHE A 177 -7.94 -8.81 3.98
C PHE A 177 -8.22 -9.98 4.93
N ARG A 178 -9.26 -9.87 5.78
CA ARG A 178 -9.66 -10.99 6.66
C ARG A 178 -10.03 -12.23 5.86
N ALA A 179 -10.80 -12.06 4.79
CA ALA A 179 -11.19 -13.17 3.94
C ALA A 179 -9.98 -13.89 3.32
N ILE A 180 -9.04 -13.13 2.76
CA ILE A 180 -7.80 -13.67 2.19
C ILE A 180 -6.97 -14.38 3.26
N ARG A 181 -6.75 -13.74 4.41
CA ARG A 181 -5.96 -14.30 5.52
C ARG A 181 -6.57 -15.59 6.07
N ASP A 182 -7.87 -15.62 6.21
CA ASP A 182 -8.59 -16.73 6.86
C ASP A 182 -9.04 -17.81 5.85
N GLY A 183 -8.70 -17.63 4.56
CA GLY A 183 -9.02 -18.60 3.49
C GLY A 183 -10.52 -18.73 3.23
N LEU A 184 -11.27 -17.63 3.43
CA LEU A 184 -12.72 -17.62 3.17
C LEU A 184 -12.98 -17.47 1.66
N ASP A 185 -14.16 -17.91 1.24
CA ASP A 185 -14.61 -17.67 -0.12
C ASP A 185 -14.89 -16.18 -0.33
N LEU A 186 -14.09 -15.56 -1.20
CA LEU A 186 -14.14 -14.13 -1.48
C LEU A 186 -15.47 -13.72 -2.15
N ASP A 187 -16.12 -14.65 -2.86
CA ASP A 187 -17.42 -14.40 -3.50
C ASP A 187 -18.56 -14.27 -2.48
N GLU A 188 -18.35 -14.73 -1.25
CA GLU A 188 -19.33 -14.67 -0.17
C GLU A 188 -19.10 -13.52 0.81
N VAL A 189 -18.00 -12.77 0.66
CA VAL A 189 -17.60 -11.70 1.59
C VAL A 189 -18.07 -10.34 1.07
N ASP A 190 -18.78 -9.59 1.92
CA ASP A 190 -19.07 -8.18 1.65
C ASP A 190 -17.84 -7.32 2.00
N VAL A 191 -17.13 -6.88 0.98
CA VAL A 191 -15.92 -6.07 1.12
C VAL A 191 -16.20 -4.58 1.34
N SER A 192 -17.47 -4.15 1.26
CA SER A 192 -17.86 -2.77 1.55
C SER A 192 -17.98 -2.48 3.06
N ALA A 193 -17.95 -3.52 3.90
CA ALA A 193 -18.04 -3.41 5.35
C ALA A 193 -16.62 -3.26 5.95
N GLY A 194 -16.01 -2.10 5.79
CA GLY A 194 -14.73 -1.74 6.38
C GLY A 194 -14.85 -0.54 7.30
#